data_ad4262dd2f8a6abe51ffac7c540c7ffc
#
_entry.id   ad4262dd2f8a6abe51ffac7c540c7ffc
#
_cell.length_a   1.000
_cell.length_b   1.000
_cell.length_c   1.000
_cell.angle_alpha   90.00
_cell.angle_beta   90.00
_cell.angle_gamma   90.00
#
_symmetry.space_group_name_H-M   'P 1'
#
loop_
_entity.id
_entity.type
_entity.pdbx_description
1 polymer ?
#
loop_
_entity_poly.entity_id
_entity_poly.type
_entity_poly.pdbx_seq_one_letter_code
_entity_poly.pdbx_strand_id
1 'polypeptide(L)'
;PWGLVNERQVRFKGRNMDSYELTGIGMMDYYDLFQKWGFTYGPQESYTLNHISNVVLGEKKLSYEEYGNLRTLYKENHQLFIDYNIKDVELIERLDEKMDLITLGCTMAYKGGVNYQDAFGTTAIWDSIIYRELNKKKVVIPPNYRKSKSSYPGGYVKDPKIGKHDWVVSFDLNS
;
A
#
# COMPACT_ATOMS: atom_id res chain seq x y z
N PRO A 1 -6.38 -20.47 -14.86
CA PRO A 1 -7.23 -21.40 -15.53
C PRO A 1 -7.74 -20.92 -16.88
N TRP A 2 -7.69 -19.63 -17.23
CA TRP A 2 -8.17 -19.16 -18.55
C TRP A 2 -7.11 -18.38 -19.33
N GLY A 3 -5.82 -18.56 -19.01
CA GLY A 3 -4.73 -17.85 -19.67
C GLY A 3 -4.71 -16.34 -19.40
N LEU A 4 -5.40 -15.91 -18.34
CA LEU A 4 -5.58 -14.50 -17.97
C LEU A 4 -4.74 -14.11 -16.75
N VAL A 5 -3.70 -14.87 -16.44
CA VAL A 5 -2.75 -14.57 -15.37
C VAL A 5 -1.47 -14.05 -16.00
N ASN A 6 -1.13 -12.82 -15.69
CA ASN A 6 0.14 -12.21 -16.07
C ASN A 6 1.12 -12.33 -14.91
N GLU A 7 2.26 -12.94 -15.16
CA GLU A 7 3.37 -12.99 -14.22
C GLU A 7 4.28 -11.77 -14.45
N ARG A 8 4.62 -11.07 -13.39
CA ARG A 8 5.64 -10.03 -13.44
C ARG A 8 6.51 -10.06 -12.20
N GLN A 9 7.78 -9.73 -12.38
CA GLN A 9 8.68 -9.56 -11.24
C GLN A 9 8.55 -8.13 -10.67
N VAL A 10 8.28 -8.05 -9.39
CA VAL A 10 8.28 -6.79 -8.64
C VAL A 10 9.40 -6.81 -7.61
N ARG A 11 10.04 -5.67 -7.44
CA ARG A 11 11.08 -5.51 -6.43
C ARG A 11 10.45 -4.97 -5.14
N PHE A 12 10.40 -5.82 -4.11
CA PHE A 12 9.87 -5.46 -2.81
C PHE A 12 10.96 -5.59 -1.74
N LYS A 13 11.20 -4.52 -0.98
CA LYS A 13 12.25 -4.47 0.07
C LYS A 13 13.61 -5.01 -0.40
N GLY A 14 14.00 -4.68 -1.63
CA GLY A 14 15.29 -5.10 -2.20
C GLY A 14 15.34 -6.54 -2.75
N ARG A 15 14.27 -7.32 -2.63
CA ARG A 15 14.15 -8.67 -3.18
C ARG A 15 13.24 -8.69 -4.39
N ASN A 16 13.59 -9.47 -5.40
CA ASN A 16 12.68 -9.74 -6.51
C ASN A 16 11.68 -10.80 -6.06
N MET A 17 10.40 -10.51 -6.26
CA MET A 17 9.30 -11.41 -5.98
C MET A 17 8.44 -11.54 -7.23
N ASP A 18 7.92 -12.74 -7.47
CA ASP A 18 6.97 -12.97 -8.54
C ASP A 18 5.60 -12.46 -8.08
N SER A 19 4.98 -11.64 -8.90
CA SER A 19 3.65 -11.09 -8.69
C SER A 19 2.74 -11.55 -9.80
N TYR A 20 1.53 -11.92 -9.45
CA TYR A 20 0.52 -12.43 -10.38
C TYR A 20 -0.61 -11.42 -10.50
N GLU A 21 -0.90 -11.01 -11.71
CA GLU A 21 -1.99 -10.12 -12.03
C GLU A 21 -3.09 -10.86 -12.78
N LEU A 22 -4.31 -10.81 -12.26
CA LEU A 22 -5.47 -11.41 -12.89
C LEU A 22 -6.14 -10.42 -13.82
N THR A 23 -6.12 -10.68 -15.13
CA THR A 23 -6.77 -9.80 -16.10
C THR A 23 -8.28 -9.76 -15.88
N GLY A 24 -8.83 -8.56 -15.76
CA GLY A 24 -10.28 -8.34 -15.55
C GLY A 24 -10.75 -8.45 -14.11
N ILE A 25 -9.84 -8.71 -13.14
CA ILE A 25 -10.15 -8.71 -11.71
C ILE A 25 -9.31 -7.64 -11.04
N GLY A 26 -9.96 -6.62 -10.47
CA GLY A 26 -9.29 -5.62 -9.65
C GLY A 26 -8.94 -6.21 -8.28
N MET A 27 -7.66 -6.18 -7.93
CA MET A 27 -7.18 -6.62 -6.62
C MET A 27 -6.82 -5.40 -5.77
N MET A 28 -7.36 -5.34 -4.56
CA MET A 28 -7.03 -4.30 -3.58
C MET A 28 -6.67 -5.00 -2.27
N ASP A 29 -5.39 -4.96 -1.90
CA ASP A 29 -4.94 -5.48 -0.62
C ASP A 29 -5.20 -4.47 0.49
N TYR A 30 -5.80 -4.91 1.59
CA TYR A 30 -6.09 -4.04 2.73
C TYR A 30 -4.83 -3.49 3.39
N TYR A 31 -3.73 -4.20 3.29
CA TYR A 31 -2.41 -3.71 3.70
C TYR A 31 -2.02 -2.43 2.93
N ASP A 32 -2.19 -2.44 1.62
CA ASP A 32 -1.87 -1.29 0.76
C ASP A 32 -2.86 -0.14 0.99
N LEU A 33 -4.14 -0.46 1.17
CA LEU A 33 -5.18 0.52 1.52
C LEU A 33 -4.83 1.24 2.82
N PHE A 34 -4.48 0.49 3.87
CA PHE A 34 -4.12 1.07 5.15
C PHE A 34 -2.83 1.90 5.07
N GLN A 35 -1.79 1.42 4.40
CA GLN A 35 -0.56 2.19 4.22
C GLN A 35 -0.80 3.51 3.50
N LYS A 36 -1.69 3.52 2.50
CA LYS A 36 -1.93 4.71 1.69
C LYS A 36 -2.89 5.69 2.35
N TRP A 37 -3.94 5.22 2.96
CA TRP A 37 -5.04 6.07 3.47
C TRP A 37 -5.33 5.94 4.95
N GLY A 38 -4.63 5.08 5.67
CA GLY A 38 -4.74 4.94 7.12
C GLY A 38 -4.06 6.05 7.92
N PHE A 39 -3.82 7.22 7.31
CA PHE A 39 -3.05 8.33 7.90
C PHE A 39 -3.64 8.88 9.21
N THR A 40 -4.92 8.67 9.47
CA THR A 40 -5.59 9.04 10.75
C THR A 40 -4.92 8.39 11.96
N TYR A 41 -4.33 7.21 11.77
CA TYR A 41 -3.62 6.47 12.82
C TYR A 41 -2.11 6.75 12.84
N GLY A 42 -1.61 7.59 11.92
CA GLY A 42 -0.19 7.90 11.81
C GLY A 42 0.68 6.72 11.33
N PRO A 43 2.00 6.93 11.25
CA PRO A 43 2.94 5.85 10.95
C PRO A 43 2.91 4.79 12.04
N GLN A 44 2.91 3.51 11.62
CA GLN A 44 2.86 2.36 12.52
C GLN A 44 4.22 1.64 12.56
N GLU A 45 4.56 1.07 13.71
CA GLU A 45 5.77 0.25 13.86
C GLU A 45 5.69 -1.03 13.01
N SER A 46 4.49 -1.56 12.81
CA SER A 46 4.20 -2.73 12.00
C SER A 46 2.87 -2.58 11.28
N TYR A 47 2.81 -3.06 10.05
CA TYR A 47 1.58 -3.09 9.25
C TYR A 47 1.01 -4.50 9.12
N THR A 48 1.36 -5.41 10.02
CA THR A 48 0.75 -6.74 10.10
C THR A 48 -0.71 -6.64 10.55
N LEU A 49 -1.56 -7.54 10.07
CA LEU A 49 -2.98 -7.57 10.45
C LEU A 49 -3.17 -7.59 11.97
N ASN A 50 -2.34 -8.36 12.71
CA ASN A 50 -2.41 -8.43 14.17
C ASN A 50 -2.13 -7.08 14.84
N HIS A 51 -1.14 -6.33 14.35
CA HIS A 51 -0.82 -5.01 14.90
C HIS A 51 -1.90 -3.99 14.57
N ILE A 52 -2.32 -3.91 13.31
CA ILE A 52 -3.31 -2.95 12.85
C ILE A 52 -4.68 -3.20 13.49
N SER A 53 -5.13 -4.46 13.58
CA SER A 53 -6.39 -4.78 14.25
C SER A 53 -6.35 -4.41 15.75
N ASN A 54 -5.20 -4.60 16.41
CA ASN A 54 -5.05 -4.18 17.80
C ASN A 54 -5.11 -2.63 17.96
N VAL A 55 -4.45 -1.89 17.07
CA VAL A 55 -4.44 -0.42 17.10
C VAL A 55 -5.83 0.16 16.77
N VAL A 56 -6.49 -0.38 15.76
CA VAL A 56 -7.76 0.18 15.26
C VAL A 56 -8.97 -0.36 16.03
N LEU A 57 -9.02 -1.67 16.29
CA LEU A 57 -10.16 -2.36 16.89
C LEU A 57 -9.97 -2.70 18.37
N GLY A 58 -8.73 -2.73 18.86
CA GLY A 58 -8.39 -3.27 20.18
C GLY A 58 -8.39 -4.80 20.22
N GLU A 59 -8.40 -5.46 19.06
CA GLU A 59 -8.47 -6.91 18.92
C GLU A 59 -7.21 -7.50 18.31
N LYS A 60 -6.97 -8.77 18.62
CA LYS A 60 -5.83 -9.52 18.10
C LYS A 60 -6.28 -10.77 17.38
N LYS A 61 -5.38 -11.31 16.55
CA LYS A 61 -5.51 -12.62 15.95
C LYS A 61 -5.53 -13.73 17.03
N LEU A 62 -6.05 -14.89 16.66
CA LEU A 62 -5.86 -16.09 17.47
C LEU A 62 -4.37 -16.47 17.52
N SER A 63 -3.90 -16.94 18.67
CA SER A 63 -2.53 -17.42 18.79
C SER A 63 -2.44 -18.89 18.36
N TYR A 64 -1.35 -19.23 17.68
CA TYR A 64 -0.97 -20.60 17.35
C TYR A 64 0.49 -20.91 17.73
N GLU A 65 1.05 -20.13 18.64
CA GLU A 65 2.47 -20.22 19.04
C GLU A 65 2.84 -21.60 19.56
N GLU A 66 1.89 -22.30 20.21
CA GLU A 66 2.07 -23.67 20.71
C GLU A 66 2.40 -24.67 19.59
N TYR A 67 1.97 -24.39 18.36
CA TYR A 67 2.19 -25.25 17.19
C TYR A 67 3.43 -24.81 16.35
N GLY A 68 4.07 -23.71 16.69
CA GLY A 68 5.25 -23.16 16.05
C GLY A 68 5.06 -22.60 14.64
N ASN A 69 4.23 -23.25 13.79
CA ASN A 69 3.91 -22.76 12.46
C ASN A 69 2.54 -23.25 11.96
N LEU A 70 1.98 -22.56 10.95
CA LEU A 70 0.66 -22.87 10.39
C LEU A 70 0.55 -24.26 9.76
N ARG A 71 1.64 -24.82 9.24
CA ARG A 71 1.64 -26.15 8.65
C ARG A 71 1.49 -27.23 9.72
N THR A 72 2.10 -27.05 10.87
CA THR A 72 1.95 -27.92 12.03
C THR A 72 0.54 -27.80 12.58
N LEU A 73 0.05 -26.59 12.78
CA LEU A 73 -1.34 -26.32 13.19
C LEU A 73 -2.35 -27.02 12.29
N TYR A 74 -2.20 -26.93 10.96
CA TYR A 74 -3.07 -27.59 10.00
C TYR A 74 -3.14 -29.11 10.20
N LYS A 75 -1.99 -29.74 10.55
CA LYS A 75 -1.89 -31.20 10.72
C LYS A 75 -2.39 -31.67 12.08
N GLU A 76 -2.10 -30.92 13.12
CA GLU A 76 -2.35 -31.34 14.50
C GLU A 76 -3.69 -30.85 15.04
N ASN A 77 -4.13 -29.65 14.63
CA ASN A 77 -5.42 -29.09 15.04
C ASN A 77 -6.09 -28.34 13.88
N HIS A 78 -6.71 -29.11 13.00
CA HIS A 78 -7.36 -28.57 11.80
C HIS A 78 -8.52 -27.61 12.13
N GLN A 79 -9.24 -27.84 13.24
CA GLN A 79 -10.33 -26.95 13.62
C GLN A 79 -9.79 -25.56 14.01
N LEU A 80 -8.77 -25.50 14.83
CA LEU A 80 -8.14 -24.23 15.20
C LEU A 80 -7.53 -23.51 13.99
N PHE A 81 -7.02 -24.27 13.00
CA PHE A 81 -6.55 -23.67 11.74
C PHE A 81 -7.70 -23.00 10.97
N ILE A 82 -8.89 -23.63 10.93
CA ILE A 82 -10.07 -23.04 10.29
C ILE A 82 -10.50 -21.79 11.05
N ASP A 83 -10.63 -21.87 12.38
CA ASP A 83 -11.03 -20.76 13.23
C ASP A 83 -10.06 -19.57 13.11
N TYR A 84 -8.76 -19.85 13.01
CA TYR A 84 -7.75 -18.85 12.75
C TYR A 84 -7.98 -18.11 11.41
N ASN A 85 -8.27 -18.85 10.34
CA ASN A 85 -8.53 -18.24 9.03
C ASN A 85 -9.83 -17.43 9.04
N ILE A 86 -10.89 -17.93 9.70
CA ILE A 86 -12.15 -17.19 9.84
C ILE A 86 -11.89 -15.88 10.59
N LYS A 87 -11.16 -15.94 11.70
CA LYS A 87 -10.83 -14.74 12.48
C LYS A 87 -10.02 -13.71 11.68
N ASP A 88 -9.09 -14.14 10.83
CA ASP A 88 -8.33 -13.25 9.96
C ASP A 88 -9.25 -12.51 8.98
N VAL A 89 -10.23 -13.16 8.40
CA VAL A 89 -11.23 -12.55 7.50
C VAL A 89 -12.13 -11.59 8.26
N GLU A 90 -12.68 -11.98 9.41
CA GLU A 90 -13.52 -11.14 10.27
C GLU A 90 -12.80 -9.85 10.70
N LEU A 91 -11.50 -9.93 11.02
CA LEU A 91 -10.73 -8.76 11.39
C LEU A 91 -10.61 -7.76 10.24
N ILE A 92 -10.44 -8.24 9.00
CA ILE A 92 -10.38 -7.35 7.82
C ILE A 92 -11.74 -6.72 7.57
N GLU A 93 -12.82 -7.48 7.64
CA GLU A 93 -14.20 -6.97 7.51
C GLU A 93 -14.47 -5.86 8.52
N ARG A 94 -14.17 -6.09 9.79
CA ARG A 94 -14.38 -5.11 10.87
C ARG A 94 -13.46 -3.88 10.76
N LEU A 95 -12.24 -4.06 10.24
CA LEU A 95 -11.38 -2.93 9.91
C LEU A 95 -12.02 -2.06 8.84
N ASP A 96 -12.58 -2.69 7.79
CA ASP A 96 -13.22 -1.94 6.71
C ASP A 96 -14.53 -1.29 7.15
N GLU A 97 -15.36 -1.97 7.95
CA GLU A 97 -16.55 -1.37 8.57
C GLU A 97 -16.23 -0.09 9.36
N LYS A 98 -15.08 -0.06 10.02
CA LYS A 98 -14.66 1.11 10.83
C LYS A 98 -13.99 2.20 10.02
N MET A 99 -13.22 1.84 9.00
CA MET A 99 -12.35 2.77 8.28
C MET A 99 -12.85 3.12 6.88
N ASP A 100 -13.68 2.27 6.28
CA ASP A 100 -14.27 2.41 4.95
C ASP A 100 -13.25 2.69 3.83
N LEU A 101 -12.08 2.03 3.92
CA LEU A 101 -10.98 2.26 3.00
C LEU A 101 -11.22 1.66 1.61
N ILE A 102 -11.99 0.58 1.51
CA ILE A 102 -12.37 0.00 0.22
C ILE A 102 -13.23 0.99 -0.56
N THR A 103 -14.25 1.56 0.06
CA THR A 103 -15.10 2.59 -0.56
C THR A 103 -14.28 3.83 -0.94
N LEU A 104 -13.35 4.25 -0.09
CA LEU A 104 -12.45 5.35 -0.39
C LEU A 104 -11.60 5.04 -1.63
N GLY A 105 -10.98 3.87 -1.70
CA GLY A 105 -10.18 3.43 -2.84
C GLY A 105 -10.98 3.36 -4.14
N CYS A 106 -12.19 2.79 -4.09
CA CYS A 106 -13.12 2.75 -5.22
C CYS A 106 -13.53 4.15 -5.67
N THR A 107 -13.80 5.05 -4.72
CA THR A 107 -14.17 6.44 -5.01
C THR A 107 -13.01 7.19 -5.67
N MET A 108 -11.78 6.98 -5.20
CA MET A 108 -10.59 7.58 -5.81
C MET A 108 -10.37 7.07 -7.23
N ALA A 109 -10.53 5.76 -7.47
CA ALA A 109 -10.45 5.17 -8.80
C ALA A 109 -11.51 5.76 -9.74
N TYR A 110 -12.76 5.82 -9.29
CA TYR A 110 -13.88 6.36 -10.07
C TYR A 110 -13.68 7.84 -10.42
N LYS A 111 -13.38 8.68 -9.45
CA LYS A 111 -13.13 10.11 -9.67
C LYS A 111 -11.88 10.35 -10.52
N GLY A 112 -10.84 9.56 -10.26
CA GLY A 112 -9.59 9.59 -11.03
C GLY A 112 -9.78 9.09 -12.47
N GLY A 113 -10.77 8.23 -12.72
CA GLY A 113 -10.98 7.57 -14.01
C GLY A 113 -9.85 6.60 -14.35
N VAL A 114 -9.41 5.85 -13.35
CA VAL A 114 -8.36 4.84 -13.42
C VAL A 114 -8.90 3.49 -12.95
N ASN A 115 -8.19 2.39 -13.22
CA ASN A 115 -8.52 1.09 -12.65
C ASN A 115 -8.30 1.10 -11.14
N TYR A 116 -8.96 0.20 -10.42
CA TYR A 116 -8.86 0.12 -8.96
C TYR A 116 -7.41 -0.03 -8.46
N GLN A 117 -6.60 -0.83 -9.13
CA GLN A 117 -5.18 -1.02 -8.81
C GLN A 117 -4.34 0.26 -9.05
N ASP A 118 -4.70 1.05 -10.06
CA ASP A 118 -4.01 2.30 -10.39
C ASP A 118 -4.34 3.43 -9.41
N ALA A 119 -5.41 3.30 -8.61
CA ALA A 119 -5.77 4.26 -7.57
C ALA A 119 -4.69 4.40 -6.48
N PHE A 120 -3.84 3.38 -6.31
CA PHE A 120 -2.67 3.47 -5.44
C PHE A 120 -1.55 4.36 -6.02
N GLY A 121 -1.56 4.61 -7.34
CA GLY A 121 -0.59 5.45 -8.03
C GLY A 121 -1.06 6.91 -8.15
N THR A 122 -0.51 7.82 -7.34
CA THR A 122 -0.86 9.25 -7.42
C THR A 122 -0.63 9.81 -8.82
N THR A 123 0.47 9.44 -9.48
CA THR A 123 0.79 9.87 -10.84
C THR A 123 -0.27 9.40 -11.84
N ALA A 124 -0.71 8.15 -11.77
CA ALA A 124 -1.72 7.60 -12.67
C ALA A 124 -3.05 8.36 -12.58
N ILE A 125 -3.46 8.72 -11.35
CA ILE A 125 -4.68 9.52 -11.11
C ILE A 125 -4.53 10.91 -11.76
N TRP A 126 -3.42 11.60 -11.52
CA TRP A 126 -3.19 12.94 -12.08
C TRP A 126 -3.08 12.91 -13.60
N ASP A 127 -2.37 11.95 -14.17
CA ASP A 127 -2.28 11.79 -15.62
C ASP A 127 -3.67 11.59 -16.24
N SER A 128 -4.50 10.75 -15.66
CA SER A 128 -5.86 10.52 -16.14
C SER A 128 -6.72 11.79 -16.04
N ILE A 129 -6.68 12.49 -14.93
CA ILE A 129 -7.45 13.75 -14.72
C ILE A 129 -7.01 14.82 -15.74
N ILE A 130 -5.70 15.04 -15.86
CA ILE A 130 -5.14 16.03 -16.77
C ILE A 130 -5.49 15.68 -18.22
N TYR A 131 -5.31 14.41 -18.60
CA TYR A 131 -5.66 13.93 -19.94
C TYR A 131 -7.13 14.18 -20.29
N ARG A 132 -8.05 13.87 -19.37
CA ARG A 132 -9.49 14.10 -19.57
C ARG A 132 -9.83 15.57 -19.71
N GLU A 133 -9.21 16.44 -18.90
CA GLU A 133 -9.43 17.88 -19.00
C GLU A 133 -8.89 18.46 -20.31
N LEU A 134 -7.70 18.03 -20.75
CA LEU A 134 -7.14 18.46 -22.02
C LEU A 134 -7.97 17.95 -23.20
N ASN A 135 -8.45 16.71 -23.14
CA ASN A 135 -9.30 16.15 -24.17
C ASN A 135 -10.63 16.92 -24.31
N LYS A 136 -11.27 17.31 -23.19
CA LYS A 136 -12.46 18.19 -23.21
C LYS A 136 -12.17 19.53 -23.92
N LYS A 137 -11.00 20.06 -23.72
CA LYS A 137 -10.53 21.31 -24.35
C LYS A 137 -10.01 21.11 -25.77
N LYS A 138 -10.04 19.88 -26.30
CA LYS A 138 -9.48 19.49 -27.61
C LYS A 138 -7.99 19.82 -27.76
N VAL A 139 -7.25 19.75 -26.66
CA VAL A 139 -5.81 19.94 -26.63
C VAL A 139 -5.13 18.58 -26.66
N VAL A 140 -4.28 18.36 -27.62
CA VAL A 140 -3.49 17.13 -27.77
C VAL A 140 -2.21 17.24 -26.95
N ILE A 141 -1.94 16.22 -26.12
CA ILE A 141 -0.69 16.12 -25.40
C ILE A 141 0.40 15.70 -26.38
N PRO A 142 1.52 16.43 -26.52
CA PRO A 142 2.60 16.03 -27.39
C PRO A 142 3.24 14.73 -26.92
N PRO A 143 3.72 13.86 -27.81
CA PRO A 143 4.38 12.63 -27.44
C PRO A 143 5.59 12.92 -26.56
N ASN A 144 5.67 12.26 -25.42
CA ASN A 144 6.81 12.39 -24.52
C ASN A 144 7.92 11.44 -25.00
N TYR A 145 8.89 11.99 -25.71
CA TYR A 145 10.11 11.25 -26.01
C TYR A 145 10.90 11.09 -24.70
N ARG A 146 11.01 9.85 -24.21
CA ARG A 146 11.83 9.54 -23.04
C ARG A 146 13.26 10.00 -23.26
N LYS A 147 13.59 11.18 -22.74
CA LYS A 147 15.00 11.59 -22.61
C LYS A 147 15.64 10.69 -21.55
N SER A 148 16.91 10.36 -21.75
CA SER A 148 17.70 9.71 -20.70
C SER A 148 17.55 10.53 -19.41
N LYS A 149 17.30 9.85 -18.27
CA LYS A 149 17.21 10.52 -16.98
C LYS A 149 18.54 11.26 -16.73
N SER A 150 18.54 12.58 -16.84
CA SER A 150 19.65 13.39 -16.37
C SER A 150 19.53 13.49 -14.85
N SER A 151 20.61 13.16 -14.15
CA SER A 151 20.71 13.47 -12.73
C SER A 151 20.75 15.00 -12.58
N TYR A 152 19.85 15.53 -11.80
CA TYR A 152 19.93 16.93 -11.37
C TYR A 152 20.31 16.95 -9.88
N PRO A 153 21.13 17.89 -9.42
CA PRO A 153 21.48 18.00 -8.02
C PRO A 153 20.21 18.32 -7.22
N GLY A 154 19.97 17.56 -6.16
CA GLY A 154 18.92 17.87 -5.18
C GLY A 154 19.23 19.16 -4.39
N GLY A 155 18.45 19.45 -3.37
CA GLY A 155 18.74 20.53 -2.44
C GLY A 155 20.13 20.35 -1.82
N TYR A 156 20.81 21.48 -1.56
CA TYR A 156 22.12 21.46 -0.93
C TYR A 156 22.03 20.84 0.47
N VAL A 157 22.75 19.76 0.68
CA VAL A 157 22.90 19.12 1.99
C VAL A 157 24.35 19.32 2.42
N LYS A 158 24.54 20.06 3.51
CA LYS A 158 25.86 20.26 4.11
C LYS A 158 26.27 19.01 4.90
N ASP A 159 27.50 18.56 4.72
CA ASP A 159 28.03 17.46 5.52
C ASP A 159 28.01 17.80 7.01
N PRO A 160 27.55 16.86 7.86
CA PRO A 160 27.49 17.10 9.30
C PRO A 160 28.91 17.16 9.87
N LYS A 161 29.14 18.08 10.79
CA LYS A 161 30.36 18.04 11.60
C LYS A 161 30.18 16.96 12.68
N ILE A 162 30.98 15.90 12.56
CA ILE A 162 30.93 14.79 13.51
C ILE A 162 31.51 15.25 14.86
N GLY A 163 30.77 15.06 15.94
CA GLY A 163 31.22 15.43 17.28
C GLY A 163 30.07 15.65 18.25
N LYS A 164 30.42 15.86 19.51
CA LYS A 164 29.48 16.33 20.53
C LYS A 164 29.41 17.86 20.46
N HIS A 165 28.20 18.38 20.33
CA HIS A 165 27.96 19.82 20.27
C HIS A 165 27.06 20.23 21.42
N ASP A 166 27.45 21.29 22.14
CA ASP A 166 26.65 21.90 23.17
C ASP A 166 25.80 23.04 22.56
N TRP A 167 24.64 23.29 23.14
CA TRP A 167 23.73 24.36 22.71
C TRP A 167 23.26 24.25 21.24
N VAL A 168 22.76 23.07 20.85
CA VAL A 168 22.21 22.84 19.52
C VAL A 168 20.76 23.32 19.46
N VAL A 169 20.46 24.19 18.47
CA VAL A 169 19.11 24.64 18.17
C VAL A 169 18.75 24.16 16.77
N SER A 170 17.63 23.47 16.64
CA SER A 170 17.10 23.00 15.36
C SER A 170 16.00 23.97 14.88
N PHE A 171 16.13 24.44 13.65
CA PHE A 171 15.11 25.23 12.99
C PHE A 171 14.63 24.47 11.74
N ASP A 172 13.32 24.35 11.59
CA ASP A 172 12.69 23.85 10.38
C ASP A 172 11.72 24.92 9.86
N LEU A 173 11.85 25.24 8.57
CA LEU A 173 10.90 26.12 7.92
C LEU A 173 9.83 25.23 7.27
N ASN A 174 8.67 25.18 7.87
CA ASN A 174 7.52 24.57 7.25
C ASN A 174 7.20 25.33 5.94
N SER A 175 7.45 24.64 4.85
CA SER A 175 7.12 25.14 3.50
C SER A 175 5.67 24.85 3.15
#